data_d22f53420b45916e6488046c0e785097
#
_entry.id   d22f53420b45916e6488046c0e785097
#
_cell.length_a   1.000
_cell.length_b   1.000
_cell.length_c   1.000
_cell.angle_alpha   90.00
_cell.angle_beta   90.00
_cell.angle_gamma   90.00
#
_symmetry.space_group_name_H-M   'P 1'
#
loop_
_entity.id
_entity.type
_entity.pdbx_description
1 polymer ?
#
loop_
_entity_poly.entity_id
_entity_poly.type
_entity_poly.pdbx_seq_one_letter_code
_entity_poly.pdbx_strand_id
1 'polypeptide(L)'
;GYADIYAMIEAFRSTQIGFISKSETKKLKPLADVIRGTQSVFIERGNPRSAVKTLTEVTDLFKKGYSFVIFPEGTRSHSNDMGHFKEGSFKFAQRAGVPIVPVSIIDSYKIFEEHNTFSGGTIKVVIHPAIDISSMSRQDQLAAQHQVEDTIRAGVEKYR
;
A
#
# COMPACT_ATOMS: atom_id res chain seq x y z
N GLY A 1 3.73 -7.56 -4.33
CA GLY A 1 5.00 -8.29 -4.47
C GLY A 1 6.20 -7.53 -3.93
N TYR A 2 7.38 -8.11 -4.04
CA TYR A 2 8.60 -7.41 -3.59
C TYR A 2 8.93 -6.24 -4.52
N ALA A 3 8.71 -6.42 -5.82
CA ALA A 3 8.96 -5.41 -6.83
C ALA A 3 8.02 -4.19 -6.69
N ASP A 4 6.85 -4.35 -6.09
CA ASP A 4 5.92 -3.24 -5.85
C ASP A 4 6.53 -2.15 -4.96
N ILE A 5 7.33 -2.55 -3.97
CA ILE A 5 7.97 -1.60 -3.05
C ILE A 5 8.95 -0.71 -3.80
N TYR A 6 9.79 -1.31 -4.66
CA TYR A 6 10.74 -0.55 -5.48
C TYR A 6 10.02 0.34 -6.49
N ALA A 7 8.94 -0.17 -7.12
CA ALA A 7 8.12 0.59 -8.06
C ALA A 7 7.48 1.82 -7.39
N MET A 8 7.00 1.68 -6.15
CA MET A 8 6.44 2.80 -5.40
C MET A 8 7.50 3.81 -4.99
N ILE A 9 8.68 3.37 -4.55
CA ILE A 9 9.79 4.28 -4.21
C ILE A 9 10.19 5.12 -5.44
N GLU A 10 10.30 4.48 -6.61
CA GLU A 10 10.65 5.21 -7.83
C GLU A 10 9.53 6.14 -8.30
N ALA A 11 8.28 5.69 -8.27
CA ALA A 11 7.14 6.50 -8.67
C ALA A 11 6.96 7.77 -7.80
N PHE A 12 7.34 7.69 -6.53
CA PHE A 12 7.23 8.78 -5.56
C PHE A 12 8.59 9.30 -5.07
N ARG A 13 9.64 9.19 -5.86
CA ARG A 13 11.03 9.57 -5.50
C ARG A 13 11.21 11.01 -5.02
N SER A 14 10.30 11.90 -5.39
CA SER A 14 10.28 13.31 -4.93
C SER A 14 9.45 13.53 -3.65
N THR A 15 8.83 12.46 -3.14
CA THR A 15 7.96 12.50 -1.96
C THR A 15 8.47 11.52 -0.92
N GLN A 16 8.53 11.94 0.33
CA GLN A 16 8.89 11.02 1.40
C GLN A 16 7.72 10.07 1.69
N ILE A 17 7.90 8.81 1.34
CA ILE A 17 6.92 7.75 1.61
C ILE A 17 7.48 6.74 2.60
N GLY A 18 6.63 6.25 3.50
CA GLY A 18 6.86 5.08 4.33
C GLY A 18 5.94 3.93 3.89
N PHE A 19 6.15 2.76 4.46
CA PHE A 19 5.33 1.58 4.20
C PHE A 19 4.70 1.07 5.50
N ILE A 20 3.44 0.64 5.41
CA ILE A 20 2.83 -0.15 6.47
C ILE A 20 2.96 -1.61 6.07
N SER A 21 3.89 -2.29 6.73
CA SER A 21 4.31 -3.65 6.38
C SER A 21 4.05 -4.64 7.51
N LYS A 22 4.00 -5.93 7.18
CA LYS A 22 3.96 -6.98 8.20
C LYS A 22 5.30 -7.10 8.91
N SER A 23 5.29 -7.45 10.20
CA SER A 23 6.51 -7.65 10.99
C SER A 23 7.43 -8.76 10.43
N GLU A 24 6.85 -9.77 9.76
CA GLU A 24 7.62 -10.84 9.09
C GLU A 24 8.51 -10.32 7.95
N THR A 25 8.16 -9.18 7.36
CA THR A 25 8.97 -8.54 6.31
C THR A 25 10.37 -8.13 6.80
N LYS A 26 10.54 -7.93 8.12
CA LYS A 26 11.84 -7.66 8.75
C LYS A 26 12.87 -8.76 8.53
N LYS A 27 12.44 -10.00 8.27
CA LYS A 27 13.30 -11.17 8.05
C LYS A 27 13.92 -11.22 6.65
N LEU A 28 13.39 -10.43 5.72
CA LEU A 28 13.84 -10.40 4.32
C LEU A 28 14.90 -9.30 4.17
N LYS A 29 16.18 -9.64 4.34
CA LYS A 29 17.29 -8.66 4.43
C LYS A 29 17.28 -7.57 3.37
N PRO A 30 17.24 -7.82 2.04
CA PRO A 30 17.32 -6.74 1.07
C PRO A 30 16.16 -5.76 1.19
N LEU A 31 14.95 -6.27 1.43
CA LEU A 31 13.75 -5.48 1.56
C LEU A 31 13.68 -4.77 2.91
N ALA A 32 14.15 -5.42 3.99
CA ALA A 32 14.19 -4.83 5.32
C ALA A 32 15.08 -3.59 5.37
N ASP A 33 16.20 -3.58 4.65
CA ASP A 33 17.11 -2.44 4.62
C ASP A 33 16.50 -1.25 3.87
N VAL A 34 15.80 -1.51 2.75
CA VAL A 34 15.04 -0.48 2.03
C VAL A 34 13.92 0.09 2.90
N ILE A 35 13.14 -0.78 3.57
CA ILE A 35 12.04 -0.36 4.45
C ILE A 35 12.56 0.40 5.68
N ARG A 36 13.74 0.05 6.22
CA ARG A 36 14.37 0.80 7.33
C ARG A 36 14.85 2.17 6.91
N GLY A 37 15.26 2.35 5.66
CA GLY A 37 15.66 3.66 5.11
C GLY A 37 14.48 4.62 4.91
N THR A 38 13.25 4.12 5.03
CA THR A 38 12.01 4.90 4.96
C THR A 38 11.36 4.96 6.34
N GLN A 39 10.42 5.89 6.56
CA GLN A 39 9.63 6.00 7.80
C GLN A 39 8.54 4.91 7.84
N SER A 40 8.95 3.65 7.75
CA SER A 40 8.02 2.52 7.67
C SER A 40 7.64 1.99 9.04
N VAL A 41 6.40 1.55 9.16
CA VAL A 41 5.82 1.02 10.39
C VAL A 41 5.42 -0.44 10.19
N PHE A 42 5.60 -1.26 11.23
CA PHE A 42 5.34 -2.69 11.15
C PHE A 42 4.14 -3.08 12.01
N ILE A 43 3.26 -3.89 11.41
CA ILE A 43 2.06 -4.44 12.06
C ILE A 43 2.26 -5.93 12.38
N GLU A 44 1.94 -6.32 13.61
CA GLU A 44 1.76 -7.73 14.00
C GLU A 44 0.31 -8.13 13.77
N ARG A 45 0.10 -9.12 12.90
CA ARG A 45 -1.24 -9.67 12.67
C ARG A 45 -1.72 -10.49 13.86
N GLY A 46 -3.03 -10.42 14.13
CA GLY A 46 -3.63 -11.17 15.22
C GLY A 46 -3.41 -10.56 16.61
N ASN A 47 -2.72 -9.42 16.70
CA ASN A 47 -2.52 -8.69 17.94
C ASN A 47 -3.27 -7.34 17.92
N PRO A 48 -4.47 -7.24 18.52
CA PRO A 48 -5.26 -6.00 18.52
C PRO A 48 -4.55 -4.82 19.17
N ARG A 49 -3.73 -5.07 20.21
CA ARG A 49 -2.97 -4.00 20.88
C ARG A 49 -1.88 -3.44 19.97
N SER A 50 -1.20 -4.30 19.23
CA SER A 50 -0.21 -3.88 18.23
C SER A 50 -0.86 -3.06 17.13
N ALA A 51 -2.04 -3.47 16.64
CA ALA A 51 -2.79 -2.73 15.63
C ALA A 51 -3.17 -1.31 16.08
N VAL A 52 -3.65 -1.15 17.33
CA VAL A 52 -3.98 0.17 17.89
C VAL A 52 -2.73 1.04 18.03
N LYS A 53 -1.63 0.48 18.53
CA LYS A 53 -0.35 1.19 18.66
C LYS A 53 0.13 1.70 17.31
N THR A 54 0.16 0.83 16.31
CA THR A 54 0.57 1.15 14.94
C THR A 54 -0.33 2.23 14.32
N LEU A 55 -1.64 2.14 14.53
CA LEU A 55 -2.59 3.13 14.04
C LEU A 55 -2.32 4.52 14.65
N THR A 56 -1.99 4.60 15.94
CA THR A 56 -1.64 5.85 16.60
C THR A 56 -0.32 6.41 16.07
N GLU A 57 0.71 5.58 15.96
CA GLU A 57 2.02 5.96 15.43
C GLU A 57 1.92 6.53 14.01
N VAL A 58 1.21 5.83 13.11
CA VAL A 58 0.99 6.29 11.74
C VAL A 58 0.19 7.60 11.71
N THR A 59 -0.84 7.73 12.56
CA THR A 59 -1.62 8.97 12.65
C THR A 59 -0.74 10.16 13.05
N ASP A 60 0.19 9.98 13.98
CA ASP A 60 1.10 11.03 14.40
C ASP A 60 2.14 11.38 13.33
N LEU A 61 2.55 10.39 12.54
CA LEU A 61 3.44 10.61 11.40
C LEU A 61 2.72 11.37 10.26
N PHE A 62 1.44 11.10 9.99
CA PHE A 62 0.63 11.88 9.05
C PHE A 62 0.57 13.36 9.45
N LYS A 63 0.39 13.67 10.74
CA LYS A 63 0.40 15.05 11.26
C LYS A 63 1.75 15.76 11.02
N LYS A 64 2.84 15.00 10.92
CA LYS A 64 4.18 15.50 10.61
C LYS A 64 4.45 15.63 9.09
N GLY A 65 3.46 15.34 8.26
CA GLY A 65 3.54 15.44 6.79
C GLY A 65 4.08 14.21 6.08
N TYR A 66 4.23 13.07 6.76
CA TYR A 66 4.64 11.82 6.11
C TYR A 66 3.48 11.22 5.31
N SER A 67 3.82 10.54 4.21
CA SER A 67 2.88 9.75 3.42
C SER A 67 3.17 8.26 3.57
N PHE A 68 2.14 7.43 3.47
CA PHE A 68 2.29 5.97 3.64
C PHE A 68 1.68 5.20 2.48
N VAL A 69 2.42 4.20 2.04
CA VAL A 69 1.94 3.18 1.10
C VAL A 69 1.38 2.00 1.88
N ILE A 70 0.19 1.58 1.50
CA ILE A 70 -0.50 0.41 2.04
C ILE A 70 -0.87 -0.50 0.88
N PHE A 71 -0.55 -1.79 1.00
CA PHE A 71 -1.01 -2.83 0.09
C PHE A 71 -2.24 -3.50 0.70
N PRO A 72 -3.46 -3.11 0.29
CA PRO A 72 -4.69 -3.46 1.02
C PRO A 72 -5.07 -4.94 0.93
N GLU A 73 -4.60 -5.66 -0.07
CA GLU A 73 -4.76 -7.12 -0.16
C GLU A 73 -4.06 -7.84 1.01
N GLY A 74 -2.96 -7.27 1.49
CA GLY A 74 -2.18 -7.82 2.60
C GLY A 74 -1.55 -9.19 2.32
N THR A 75 -1.48 -9.61 1.08
CA THR A 75 -0.79 -10.79 0.58
C THR A 75 -0.10 -10.45 -0.74
N ARG A 76 0.85 -11.29 -1.16
CA ARG A 76 1.48 -11.14 -2.48
C ARG A 76 0.56 -11.74 -3.53
N SER A 77 0.45 -11.08 -4.68
CA SER A 77 -0.14 -11.64 -5.88
C SER A 77 0.93 -12.34 -6.73
N HIS A 78 0.53 -13.35 -7.46
CA HIS A 78 1.36 -14.07 -8.42
C HIS A 78 0.86 -13.81 -9.87
N SER A 79 -0.04 -12.87 -10.04
CA SER A 79 -0.62 -12.44 -11.31
C SER A 79 -1.04 -10.96 -11.22
N ASN A 80 -1.61 -10.43 -12.29
CA ASN A 80 -2.30 -9.15 -12.28
C ASN A 80 -3.72 -9.23 -11.68
N ASP A 81 -4.17 -10.39 -11.25
CA ASP A 81 -5.51 -10.54 -10.66
C ASP A 81 -5.49 -10.03 -9.22
N MET A 82 -6.34 -9.06 -8.96
CA MET A 82 -6.44 -8.42 -7.64
C MET A 82 -7.24 -9.28 -6.67
N GLY A 83 -6.69 -9.46 -5.48
CA GLY A 83 -7.43 -9.99 -4.34
C GLY A 83 -8.38 -8.96 -3.72
N HIS A 84 -9.18 -9.41 -2.75
CA HIS A 84 -10.05 -8.51 -2.00
C HIS A 84 -9.26 -7.60 -1.06
N PHE A 85 -9.67 -6.34 -0.98
CA PHE A 85 -9.08 -5.37 -0.08
C PHE A 85 -9.59 -5.57 1.34
N LYS A 86 -8.66 -5.54 2.29
CA LYS A 86 -8.98 -5.63 3.71
C LYS A 86 -9.46 -4.29 4.23
N GLU A 87 -10.65 -4.22 4.77
CA GLU A 87 -11.24 -3.02 5.37
C GLU A 87 -10.32 -2.33 6.39
N GLY A 88 -9.55 -3.12 7.15
CA GLY A 88 -8.58 -2.61 8.12
C GLY A 88 -7.50 -1.71 7.51
N SER A 89 -7.22 -1.84 6.22
CA SER A 89 -6.22 -1.03 5.52
C SER A 89 -6.65 0.45 5.40
N PHE A 90 -7.95 0.70 5.33
CA PHE A 90 -8.50 2.05 5.19
C PHE A 90 -8.60 2.83 6.52
N LYS A 91 -8.54 2.13 7.66
CA LYS A 91 -8.64 2.74 8.99
C LYS A 91 -7.55 3.77 9.27
N PHE A 92 -6.38 3.63 8.66
CA PHE A 92 -5.28 4.58 8.81
C PHE A 92 -5.66 5.96 8.23
N ALA A 93 -6.13 5.98 6.99
CA ALA A 93 -6.56 7.21 6.34
C ALA A 93 -7.81 7.81 7.00
N GLN A 94 -8.79 6.98 7.35
CA GLN A 94 -10.02 7.38 8.04
C GLN A 94 -9.73 8.06 9.39
N ARG A 95 -8.86 7.45 10.22
CA ARG A 95 -8.52 8.00 11.53
C ARG A 95 -7.73 9.31 11.43
N ALA A 96 -6.86 9.41 10.44
CA ALA A 96 -6.03 10.60 10.25
C ALA A 96 -6.75 11.71 9.48
N GLY A 97 -7.87 11.41 8.80
CA GLY A 97 -8.57 12.37 7.95
C GLY A 97 -7.72 12.81 6.74
N VAL A 98 -6.95 11.89 6.17
CA VAL A 98 -6.06 12.17 5.03
C VAL A 98 -6.63 11.57 3.73
N PRO A 99 -6.36 12.18 2.57
CA PRO A 99 -6.81 11.64 1.29
C PRO A 99 -6.14 10.32 0.96
N ILE A 100 -6.81 9.52 0.13
CA ILE A 100 -6.30 8.26 -0.42
C ILE A 100 -5.97 8.48 -1.89
N VAL A 101 -4.76 8.12 -2.30
CA VAL A 101 -4.33 8.11 -3.70
C VAL A 101 -4.31 6.66 -4.19
N PRO A 102 -5.28 6.24 -5.03
CA PRO A 102 -5.26 4.90 -5.61
C PRO A 102 -4.10 4.77 -6.60
N VAL A 103 -3.40 3.63 -6.56
CA VAL A 103 -2.28 3.34 -7.46
C VAL A 103 -2.41 1.93 -8.01
N SER A 104 -2.47 1.80 -9.34
CA SER A 104 -2.44 0.50 -10.01
C SER A 104 -1.00 0.13 -10.36
N ILE A 105 -0.58 -1.07 -9.98
CA ILE A 105 0.74 -1.62 -10.31
C ILE A 105 0.52 -2.87 -11.18
N ILE A 106 1.12 -2.89 -12.36
CA ILE A 106 0.91 -3.92 -13.36
C ILE A 106 2.25 -4.59 -13.68
N ASP A 107 2.22 -5.91 -13.84
CA ASP A 107 3.34 -6.76 -14.22
C ASP A 107 4.49 -6.86 -13.21
N SER A 108 4.31 -6.37 -11.99
CA SER A 108 5.35 -6.45 -10.94
C SER A 108 5.66 -7.89 -10.51
N TYR A 109 4.65 -8.79 -10.55
CA TYR A 109 4.81 -10.20 -10.20
C TYR A 109 5.81 -10.93 -11.13
N LYS A 110 5.95 -10.49 -12.38
CA LYS A 110 6.87 -11.06 -13.38
C LYS A 110 8.34 -10.88 -12.98
N ILE A 111 8.64 -9.88 -12.14
CA ILE A 111 10.02 -9.61 -11.73
C ILE A 111 10.55 -10.66 -10.77
N PHE A 112 9.69 -11.24 -9.92
CA PHE A 112 10.13 -12.25 -8.95
C PHE A 112 9.08 -13.34 -8.69
N GLU A 113 7.82 -12.98 -8.45
CA GLU A 113 6.81 -13.91 -7.91
C GLU A 113 6.40 -15.00 -8.89
N GLU A 114 6.51 -14.76 -10.18
CA GLU A 114 6.12 -15.71 -11.23
C GLU A 114 6.98 -16.99 -11.20
N HIS A 115 8.29 -16.82 -11.01
CA HIS A 115 9.23 -17.95 -11.08
C HIS A 115 10.11 -18.10 -9.81
N ASN A 116 9.86 -17.31 -8.77
CA ASN A 116 10.71 -17.21 -7.56
C ASN A 116 12.20 -16.92 -7.87
N THR A 117 12.46 -16.30 -9.01
CA THR A 117 13.78 -15.83 -9.45
C THR A 117 13.65 -14.42 -10.01
N PHE A 118 14.67 -13.60 -9.79
CA PHE A 118 14.67 -12.24 -10.37
C PHE A 118 14.80 -12.31 -11.89
N SER A 119 13.89 -11.68 -12.59
CA SER A 119 13.92 -11.50 -14.05
C SER A 119 13.83 -10.02 -14.41
N GLY A 120 14.37 -9.68 -15.58
CA GLY A 120 14.18 -8.34 -16.15
C GLY A 120 12.74 -8.14 -16.61
N GLY A 121 12.27 -6.89 -16.57
CA GLY A 121 10.91 -6.58 -17.02
C GLY A 121 10.56 -5.11 -16.82
N THR A 122 9.38 -4.74 -17.26
CA THR A 122 8.81 -3.41 -17.08
C THR A 122 7.63 -3.49 -16.13
N ILE A 123 7.63 -2.65 -15.10
CA ILE A 123 6.49 -2.46 -14.21
C ILE A 123 5.81 -1.16 -14.63
N LYS A 124 4.48 -1.23 -14.83
CA LYS A 124 3.68 -0.03 -15.09
C LYS A 124 3.05 0.42 -13.77
N VAL A 125 3.18 1.71 -13.46
CA VAL A 125 2.55 2.34 -12.28
C VAL A 125 1.63 3.44 -12.76
N VAL A 126 0.36 3.34 -12.41
CA VAL A 126 -0.67 4.33 -12.74
C VAL A 126 -1.16 4.97 -11.46
N ILE A 127 -0.90 6.27 -11.31
CA ILE A 127 -1.36 7.07 -10.17
C ILE A 127 -2.69 7.70 -10.55
N HIS A 128 -3.73 7.44 -9.76
CA HIS A 128 -5.07 7.95 -9.99
C HIS A 128 -5.35 9.21 -9.14
N PRO A 129 -6.40 9.98 -9.46
CA PRO A 129 -6.80 11.13 -8.66
C PRO A 129 -7.04 10.76 -7.19
N ALA A 130 -6.64 11.66 -6.30
CA ALA A 130 -6.85 11.49 -4.87
C ALA A 130 -8.34 11.52 -4.52
N ILE A 131 -8.74 10.70 -3.55
CA ILE A 131 -10.08 10.66 -2.98
C ILE A 131 -9.98 11.24 -1.57
N ASP A 132 -10.59 12.40 -1.36
CA ASP A 132 -10.63 13.04 -0.04
C ASP A 132 -11.76 12.43 0.79
N ILE A 133 -11.39 11.78 1.89
CA ILE A 133 -12.32 11.14 2.82
C ILE A 133 -12.47 11.91 4.15
N SER A 134 -11.79 13.04 4.29
CA SER A 134 -11.69 13.77 5.57
C SER A 134 -13.05 14.30 6.08
N SER A 135 -13.93 14.71 5.17
CA SER A 135 -15.26 15.26 5.47
C SER A 135 -16.41 14.27 5.26
N MET A 136 -16.10 13.03 4.88
CA MET A 136 -17.10 12.00 4.56
C MET A 136 -17.75 11.42 5.81
N SER A 137 -19.05 11.14 5.73
CA SER A 137 -19.74 10.30 6.71
C SER A 137 -19.15 8.87 6.72
N ARG A 138 -19.39 8.11 7.78
CA ARG A 138 -18.93 6.72 7.85
C ARG A 138 -19.47 5.85 6.69
N GLN A 139 -20.69 6.09 6.26
CA GLN A 139 -21.29 5.38 5.13
C GLN A 139 -20.60 5.74 3.82
N ASP A 140 -20.31 7.04 3.60
CA ASP A 140 -19.60 7.49 2.40
C ASP A 140 -18.15 7.00 2.37
N GLN A 141 -17.49 6.89 3.52
CA GLN A 141 -16.16 6.29 3.63
C GLN A 141 -16.14 4.82 3.23
N LEU A 142 -17.19 4.05 3.50
CA LEU A 142 -17.32 2.67 3.02
C LEU A 142 -17.50 2.64 1.50
N ALA A 143 -18.32 3.51 0.95
CA ALA A 143 -18.45 3.65 -0.51
C ALA A 143 -17.13 4.06 -1.17
N ALA A 144 -16.36 4.96 -0.54
CA ALA A 144 -15.05 5.37 -1.03
C ALA A 144 -14.04 4.20 -1.05
N GLN A 145 -14.12 3.25 -0.13
CA GLN A 145 -13.28 2.03 -0.17
C GLN A 145 -13.54 1.21 -1.44
N HIS A 146 -14.81 0.98 -1.78
CA HIS A 146 -15.18 0.30 -3.01
C HIS A 146 -14.72 1.08 -4.24
N GLN A 147 -14.89 2.40 -4.23
CA GLN A 147 -14.41 3.26 -5.31
C GLN A 147 -12.89 3.15 -5.50
N VAL A 148 -12.10 3.10 -4.43
CA VAL A 148 -10.64 2.87 -4.51
C VAL A 148 -10.33 1.53 -5.16
N GLU A 149 -10.99 0.45 -4.72
CA GLU A 149 -10.79 -0.89 -5.28
C GLU A 149 -11.15 -0.95 -6.77
N ASP A 150 -12.30 -0.41 -7.15
CA ASP A 150 -12.76 -0.36 -8.55
C ASP A 150 -11.84 0.47 -9.42
N THR A 151 -11.35 1.61 -8.92
CA THR A 151 -10.41 2.48 -9.64
C THR A 151 -9.09 1.75 -9.93
N ILE A 152 -8.54 1.04 -8.94
CA ILE A 152 -7.30 0.29 -9.10
C ILE A 152 -7.52 -0.87 -10.06
N ARG A 153 -8.62 -1.61 -9.93
CA ARG A 153 -8.99 -2.72 -10.81
C ARG A 153 -9.12 -2.28 -12.26
N ALA A 154 -9.86 -1.20 -12.51
CA ALA A 154 -10.00 -0.63 -13.85
C ALA A 154 -8.65 -0.19 -14.44
N GLY A 155 -7.77 0.37 -13.62
CA GLY A 155 -6.42 0.74 -14.03
C GLY A 155 -5.58 -0.49 -14.41
N VAL A 156 -5.62 -1.56 -13.62
CA VAL A 156 -4.93 -2.81 -13.94
C VAL A 156 -5.46 -3.40 -15.24
N GLU A 157 -6.77 -3.50 -15.41
CA GLU A 157 -7.39 -4.05 -16.63
C GLU A 157 -7.06 -3.26 -17.90
N LYS A 158 -7.04 -1.94 -17.78
CA LYS A 158 -6.75 -1.04 -18.91
C LYS A 158 -5.31 -1.14 -19.42
N TYR A 159 -4.36 -1.39 -18.53
CA TYR A 159 -2.93 -1.33 -18.85
C TYR A 159 -2.20 -2.68 -18.77
N ARG A 160 -2.94 -3.74 -18.55
CA ARG A 160 -2.47 -5.15 -18.48
C ARG A 160 -2.03 -5.66 -19.86
#